data_2f682f10cdf99377d48255f228bf2534
#
_entry.id   2f682f10cdf99377d48255f228bf2534
#
_cell.length_a   1.000
_cell.length_b   1.000
_cell.length_c   1.000
_cell.angle_alpha   90.00
_cell.angle_beta   90.00
_cell.angle_gamma   90.00
#
_symmetry.space_group_name_H-M   'P 1'
#
loop_
_entity.id
_entity.type
_entity.pdbx_description
1 polymer ?
#
loop_
_entity_poly.entity_id
_entity_poly.type
_entity_poly.pdbx_seq_one_letter_code
_entity_poly.pdbx_strand_id
1 'polypeptide(L)' 'MKKQELFKVFIHGKEVYDSLTQNQYFELMEDLSIEFYQTGTPHPDDIKTETYLEELA' A
#
# COMPACT_ATOMS: atom_id res chain seq x y z
N MET A 1 -25.19 -0.45 6.81
CA MET A 1 -23.84 -0.04 7.19
C MET A 1 -22.89 -0.24 6.02
N LYS A 2 -22.07 0.74 5.74
CA LYS A 2 -21.10 0.64 4.67
C LYS A 2 -19.75 0.32 5.27
N LYS A 3 -19.00 -0.54 4.59
CA LYS A 3 -17.63 -0.85 4.95
C LYS A 3 -16.73 -0.47 3.81
N GLN A 4 -15.56 0.02 4.14
CA GLN A 4 -14.56 0.40 3.16
C GLN A 4 -13.31 -0.43 3.40
N GLU A 5 -12.78 -1.04 2.33
CA GLU A 5 -11.51 -1.74 2.41
C GLU A 5 -10.38 -0.73 2.36
N LEU A 6 -9.50 -0.81 3.34
CA LEU A 6 -8.34 0.05 3.42
C LEU A 6 -7.09 -0.80 3.40
N PHE A 7 -5.99 -0.19 3.00
CA PHE A 7 -4.73 -0.87 2.80
C PHE A 7 -3.64 -0.25 3.66
N LYS A 8 -2.81 -1.12 4.22
CA LYS A 8 -1.56 -0.73 4.87
C LYS A 8 -0.41 -1.26 4.06
N VAL A 9 0.62 -0.47 3.93
CA VAL A 9 1.82 -0.88 3.20
C VAL A 9 3.02 -0.81 4.12
N PHE A 10 3.77 -1.91 4.15
CA PHE A 10 4.99 -2.03 4.93
C PHE A 10 6.16 -2.20 3.98
N ILE A 11 7.22 -1.46 4.21
CA ILE A 11 8.47 -1.60 3.46
C ILE A 11 9.57 -1.86 4.45
N HIS A 12 10.33 -2.94 4.23
CA HIS A 12 11.40 -3.40 5.13
C HIS A 12 10.87 -3.65 6.55
N GLY A 13 9.63 -4.15 6.65
CA GLY A 13 9.02 -4.44 7.93
C GLY A 13 8.49 -3.22 8.68
N LYS A 14 8.53 -2.05 8.06
CA LYS A 14 8.11 -0.81 8.68
C LYS A 14 6.85 -0.29 8.00
N GLU A 15 5.84 0.06 8.79
CA GLU A 15 4.63 0.63 8.27
C GLU A 15 4.92 2.03 7.73
N VAL A 16 4.71 2.21 6.42
CA VAL A 16 4.99 3.48 5.76
C VAL A 16 3.72 4.17 5.28
N TYR A 17 2.66 3.40 5.05
CA TYR A 17 1.37 3.93 4.64
C TYR A 17 0.25 3.21 5.37
N ASP A 18 -0.81 3.94 5.68
CA ASP A 18 -2.00 3.40 6.34
C ASP A 18 -3.23 4.09 5.78
N SER A 19 -4.36 3.43 5.92
CA SER A 19 -5.66 3.98 5.55
C SER A 19 -5.75 4.39 4.08
N LEU A 20 -5.08 3.64 3.22
CA LEU A 20 -5.14 3.89 1.78
C LEU A 20 -6.42 3.30 1.21
N THR A 21 -7.12 4.08 0.38
CA THR A 21 -8.23 3.53 -0.40
C THR A 21 -7.67 2.68 -1.53
N GLN A 22 -8.54 1.93 -2.20
CA GLN A 22 -8.14 1.08 -3.31
C GLN A 22 -7.42 1.88 -4.41
N ASN A 23 -7.97 3.04 -4.76
CA ASN A 23 -7.37 3.89 -5.78
C ASN A 23 -6.00 4.42 -5.34
N GLN A 24 -5.91 4.86 -4.08
CA GLN A 24 -4.65 5.35 -3.54
C GLN A 24 -3.61 4.24 -3.48
N TYR A 25 -4.03 3.03 -3.13
CA TYR A 25 -3.14 1.89 -3.10
C TYR A 25 -2.58 1.57 -4.49
N PHE A 26 -3.44 1.56 -5.51
CA PHE A 26 -3.00 1.29 -6.87
C PHE A 26 -2.03 2.36 -7.37
N GLU A 27 -2.30 3.62 -7.10
CA GLU A 27 -1.40 4.70 -7.46
C GLU A 27 -0.04 4.56 -6.78
N LEU A 28 -0.05 4.20 -5.49
CA LEU A 28 1.19 3.98 -4.75
C LEU A 28 1.99 2.82 -5.33
N MET A 29 1.33 1.71 -5.65
CA MET A 29 2.01 0.56 -6.21
C MET A 29 2.62 0.88 -7.57
N GLU A 30 1.94 1.67 -8.37
CA GLU A 30 2.46 2.13 -9.65
C GLU A 30 3.72 2.96 -9.46
N ASP A 31 3.67 3.91 -8.53
CA ASP A 31 4.83 4.76 -8.23
C ASP A 31 6.00 3.94 -7.71
N LEU A 32 5.74 2.99 -6.83
CA LEU A 32 6.78 2.12 -6.28
C LEU A 32 7.40 1.23 -7.37
N SER A 33 6.59 0.78 -8.31
CA SER A 33 7.08 -0.02 -9.44
C SER A 33 8.03 0.79 -10.31
N ILE A 34 7.66 2.03 -10.60
CA ILE A 34 8.49 2.93 -11.38
C ILE A 34 9.80 3.21 -10.66
N GLU A 35 9.72 3.48 -9.37
CA GLU A 35 10.91 3.75 -8.57
C GLU A 35 11.84 2.55 -8.53
N PHE A 36 11.30 1.35 -8.36
CA PHE A 36 12.10 0.14 -8.38
C PHE A 36 12.78 -0.04 -9.74
N TYR A 37 12.06 0.22 -10.82
CA TYR A 37 12.61 0.10 -12.17
C TYR A 37 13.77 1.06 -12.38
N GLN A 38 13.69 2.27 -11.82
CA GLN A 38 14.71 3.29 -12.01
C GLN A 38 15.89 3.15 -11.07
N THR A 39 15.64 2.79 -9.81
CA THR A 39 16.66 2.80 -8.77
C THR A 39 16.96 1.44 -8.17
N GLY A 40 16.13 0.44 -8.44
CA GLY A 40 16.26 -0.88 -7.83
C GLY A 40 15.71 -0.99 -6.42
N THR A 41 15.11 0.08 -5.89
CA THR A 41 14.52 0.08 -4.56
C THR A 41 13.21 0.85 -4.57
N PRO A 42 12.23 0.47 -3.72
CA PRO A 42 12.24 -0.74 -2.86
C PRO A 42 12.00 -2.01 -3.69
N HIS A 43 12.61 -3.10 -3.27
CA HIS A 43 12.41 -4.38 -3.93
C HIS A 43 11.00 -4.89 -3.62
N PRO A 44 10.29 -5.48 -4.60
CA PRO A 44 8.94 -5.98 -4.34
C PRO A 44 8.84 -6.96 -3.18
N ASP A 45 9.87 -7.78 -2.96
CA ASP A 45 9.89 -8.73 -1.85
C ASP A 45 9.94 -8.04 -0.49
N ASP A 46 10.38 -6.80 -0.44
CA ASP A 46 10.45 -6.02 0.79
C ASP A 46 9.16 -5.27 1.08
N ILE A 47 8.21 -5.33 0.16
CA ILE A 47 6.93 -4.64 0.29
C ILE A 47 5.87 -5.65 0.73
N LYS A 48 5.21 -5.35 1.83
CA LYS A 48 4.09 -6.16 2.30
C LYS A 48 2.84 -5.29 2.38
N THR A 49 1.71 -5.88 2.03
CA THR A 49 0.43 -5.19 2.06
C THR A 49 -0.51 -5.95 2.97
N GLU A 50 -1.19 -5.22 3.85
CA GLU A 50 -2.27 -5.75 4.64
C GLU A 50 -3.54 -5.00 4.31
N THR A 51 -4.66 -5.69 4.35
CA THR A 51 -5.97 -5.08 4.10
C THR A 51 -6.84 -5.25 5.32
N TYR A 52 -7.73 -4.30 5.54
CA TYR A 52 -8.70 -4.36 6.61
C TYR A 52 -9.96 -3.60 6.20
N LEU A 53 -11.05 -3.94 6.84
CA LEU A 53 -12.33 -3.27 6.60
C LEU A 53 -12.57 -2.25 7.70
N GLU A 54 -12.91 -1.03 7.29
CA GLU A 54 -13.32 0.02 8.20
C GLU A 54 -14.80 0.27 8.04
N GLU A 55 -15.50 0.34 9.15
CA GLU A 55 -16.93 0.62 9.14
C GLU A 55 -17.14 2.11 9.00
N LEU A 56 -17.90 2.47 7.98
CA LEU A 56 -18.31 3.85 7.77
C LEU A 56 -19.67 4.07 8.40
N ALA A 57 -19.73 5.02 9.29
CA ALA A 57 -20.96 5.32 10.02
C ALA A 57 -22.05 5.86 9.11
#